data_10b655ff943f1ac83deebd731f8f62d6
#
_entry.id   10b655ff943f1ac83deebd731f8f62d6
#
_cell.length_a   1.000
_cell.length_b   1.000
_cell.length_c   1.000
_cell.angle_alpha   90.00
_cell.angle_beta   90.00
_cell.angle_gamma   90.00
#
_symmetry.space_group_name_H-M   'P 1'
#
loop_
_entity.id
_entity.type
_entity.pdbx_description
1 polymer ?
#
loop_
_entity_poly.entity_id
_entity_poly.type
_entity_poly.pdbx_seq_one_letter_code
_entity_poly.pdbx_strand_id
1 'polypeptide(L)'
;MNGLIHPTSGKVTIDGIDLAAKTKDAVSKRHSAGMVFQYPEHQLFEETVAQDIAFGPKNLGCDEEEVDKRVKSAMRFAGIDYEKFAGRSPFRLSGGQQRRVAIAGVIAMHPDFLILDEPSAGLDPIGRREIFSRIWDWYNKGVFSVILVSHNMDDIARLATRLLVMHKGKLVLDGDPMDIFLNHREELKECGVDAPPLTQTLQALKARGIPVPEDAKTTKEAIDRMAKMLGGKKSC
;
A
#
# COMPACT_ATOMS: atom_id res chain seq x y z
N MET A 1 9.97 0.22 11.47
CA MET A 1 9.56 -1.18 11.30
C MET A 1 10.65 -2.02 10.60
N ASN A 2 11.39 -1.51 9.64
CA ASN A 2 12.49 -2.24 8.96
C ASN A 2 13.88 -2.08 9.60
N GLY A 3 13.98 -1.45 10.77
CA GLY A 3 15.22 -1.28 11.52
C GLY A 3 16.15 -0.15 11.05
N LEU A 4 15.73 0.71 10.13
CA LEU A 4 16.52 1.88 9.70
C LEU A 4 16.70 2.90 10.82
N ILE A 5 15.71 3.05 11.68
CA ILE A 5 15.74 3.92 12.86
C ILE A 5 15.47 3.08 14.10
N HIS A 6 16.33 3.24 15.11
CA HIS A 6 16.14 2.59 16.39
C HIS A 6 15.19 3.40 17.27
N PRO A 7 14.28 2.75 18.04
CA PRO A 7 13.44 3.45 18.99
C PRO A 7 14.28 4.05 20.11
N THR A 8 13.93 5.25 20.60
CA THR A 8 14.55 5.89 21.76
C THR A 8 14.28 5.10 23.05
N SER A 9 13.11 4.47 23.14
CA SER A 9 12.69 3.58 24.23
C SER A 9 11.73 2.53 23.70
N GLY A 10 11.54 1.44 24.46
CA GLY A 10 10.74 0.30 24.02
C GLY A 10 11.48 -0.56 23.00
N LYS A 11 10.74 -1.44 22.32
CA LYS A 11 11.27 -2.35 21.30
C LYS A 11 10.27 -2.56 20.16
N VAL A 12 10.81 -2.86 18.98
CA VAL A 12 10.01 -3.29 17.81
C VAL A 12 10.36 -4.74 17.52
N THR A 13 9.36 -5.60 17.50
CA THR A 13 9.54 -7.04 17.27
C THR A 13 8.78 -7.52 16.05
N ILE A 14 9.37 -8.46 15.31
CA ILE A 14 8.70 -9.29 14.30
C ILE A 14 8.87 -10.74 14.73
N ASP A 15 7.77 -11.47 14.85
CA ASP A 15 7.74 -12.87 15.33
C ASP A 15 8.49 -13.06 16.66
N GLY A 16 8.38 -12.07 17.58
CA GLY A 16 9.04 -12.09 18.86
C GLY A 16 10.53 -11.69 18.88
N ILE A 17 11.15 -11.49 17.70
CA ILE A 17 12.55 -11.11 17.55
C ILE A 17 12.67 -9.58 17.57
N ASP A 18 13.47 -9.05 18.50
CA ASP A 18 13.76 -7.62 18.58
C ASP A 18 14.62 -7.17 17.40
N LEU A 19 14.10 -6.23 16.61
CA LEU A 19 14.77 -5.73 15.39
C LEU A 19 16.03 -4.88 15.72
N ALA A 20 16.19 -4.40 16.94
CA ALA A 20 17.38 -3.68 17.38
C ALA A 20 18.54 -4.61 17.75
N ALA A 21 18.28 -5.91 17.92
CA ALA A 21 19.31 -6.88 18.26
C ALA A 21 20.35 -7.05 17.12
N LYS A 22 21.61 -7.31 17.51
CA LYS A 22 22.73 -7.55 16.58
C LYS A 22 22.90 -9.04 16.25
N THR A 23 21.79 -9.76 16.10
CA THR A 23 21.77 -11.20 15.76
C THR A 23 21.47 -11.43 14.30
N LYS A 24 21.85 -12.60 13.76
CA LYS A 24 21.51 -12.98 12.38
C LYS A 24 20.00 -13.02 12.15
N ASP A 25 19.24 -13.50 13.13
CA ASP A 25 17.78 -13.56 13.06
C ASP A 25 17.17 -12.16 13.00
N ALA A 26 17.67 -11.20 13.78
CA ALA A 26 17.21 -9.82 13.71
C ALA A 26 17.52 -9.17 12.34
N VAL A 27 18.68 -9.48 11.73
CA VAL A 27 19.02 -9.04 10.38
C VAL A 27 18.03 -9.63 9.37
N SER A 28 17.79 -10.94 9.42
CA SER A 28 16.82 -11.63 8.55
C SER A 28 15.42 -11.03 8.70
N LYS A 29 14.95 -10.78 9.94
CA LYS A 29 13.63 -10.19 10.17
C LYS A 29 13.53 -8.72 9.74
N ARG A 30 14.61 -7.96 9.73
CA ARG A 30 14.61 -6.62 9.11
C ARG A 30 14.39 -6.69 7.60
N HIS A 31 14.98 -7.68 6.94
CA HIS A 31 14.82 -7.89 5.50
C HIS A 31 13.40 -8.38 5.13
N SER A 32 12.68 -9.02 6.05
CA SER A 32 11.30 -9.44 5.81
C SER A 32 10.32 -8.26 5.76
N ALA A 33 10.73 -7.05 6.16
CA ALA A 33 9.92 -5.83 6.08
C ALA A 33 10.44 -4.93 4.95
N GLY A 34 9.95 -5.17 3.73
CA GLY A 34 10.24 -4.32 2.57
C GLY A 34 9.51 -2.98 2.66
N MET A 35 10.21 -1.88 2.41
CA MET A 35 9.65 -0.54 2.47
C MET A 35 9.81 0.20 1.15
N VAL A 36 8.70 0.69 0.63
CA VAL A 36 8.64 1.62 -0.51
C VAL A 36 8.41 3.02 0.05
N PHE A 37 9.40 3.89 -0.06
CA PHE A 37 9.31 5.27 0.40
C PHE A 37 8.51 6.15 -0.55
N GLN A 38 8.12 7.32 -0.07
CA GLN A 38 7.58 8.38 -0.92
C GLN A 38 8.59 8.75 -2.01
N TYR A 39 8.16 8.84 -3.27
CA TYR A 39 9.03 9.02 -4.44
C TYR A 39 10.12 7.96 -4.59
N PRO A 40 9.76 6.67 -4.67
CA PRO A 40 10.71 5.57 -4.67
C PRO A 40 11.62 5.58 -5.91
N GLU A 41 11.24 6.30 -6.99
CA GLU A 41 12.04 6.52 -8.18
C GLU A 41 13.37 7.23 -7.91
N HIS A 42 13.49 7.98 -6.83
CA HIS A 42 14.75 8.62 -6.42
C HIS A 42 15.77 7.62 -5.83
N GLN A 43 15.35 6.38 -5.62
CA GLN A 43 16.23 5.31 -5.10
C GLN A 43 16.90 4.50 -6.21
N LEU A 44 16.58 4.75 -7.48
CA LEU A 44 17.20 4.09 -8.62
C LEU A 44 18.61 4.62 -8.83
N PHE A 45 19.57 3.72 -9.01
CA PHE A 45 20.99 4.10 -9.12
C PHE A 45 21.82 3.23 -10.08
N GLU A 46 21.29 2.08 -10.50
CA GLU A 46 22.01 1.14 -11.37
C GLU A 46 21.93 1.55 -12.85
N GLU A 47 22.80 0.96 -13.67
CA GLU A 47 22.86 1.24 -15.11
C GLU A 47 21.64 0.70 -15.87
N THR A 48 21.10 -0.44 -15.41
CA THR A 48 19.94 -1.08 -16.04
C THR A 48 18.84 -1.41 -15.04
N VAL A 49 17.60 -1.49 -15.53
CA VAL A 49 16.42 -1.89 -14.76
C VAL A 49 16.61 -3.25 -14.08
N ALA A 50 17.16 -4.23 -14.82
CA ALA A 50 17.37 -5.56 -14.26
C ALA A 50 18.40 -5.54 -13.13
N GLN A 51 19.49 -4.75 -13.26
CA GLN A 51 20.49 -4.61 -12.20
C GLN A 51 19.92 -3.94 -10.96
N ASP A 52 19.13 -2.89 -11.14
CA ASP A 52 18.50 -2.16 -10.03
C ASP A 52 17.58 -3.08 -9.22
N ILE A 53 16.72 -3.83 -9.90
CA ILE A 53 15.84 -4.80 -9.25
C ILE A 53 16.63 -5.97 -8.62
N ALA A 54 17.74 -6.39 -9.24
CA ALA A 54 18.57 -7.49 -8.76
C ALA A 54 19.39 -7.13 -7.51
N PHE A 55 19.59 -5.85 -7.22
CA PHE A 55 20.44 -5.38 -6.14
C PHE A 55 20.05 -5.96 -4.77
N GLY A 56 18.77 -5.89 -4.43
CA GLY A 56 18.23 -6.46 -3.18
C GLY A 56 18.49 -7.97 -3.04
N PRO A 57 18.03 -8.81 -3.99
CA PRO A 57 18.26 -10.25 -3.98
C PRO A 57 19.73 -10.64 -3.91
N LYS A 58 20.63 -9.96 -4.64
CA LYS A 58 22.08 -10.21 -4.56
C LYS A 58 22.63 -9.95 -3.17
N ASN A 59 22.22 -8.84 -2.52
CA ASN A 59 22.64 -8.51 -1.16
C ASN A 59 22.08 -9.48 -0.10
N LEU A 60 20.99 -10.17 -0.41
CA LEU A 60 20.44 -11.25 0.42
C LEU A 60 21.19 -12.57 0.21
N GLY A 61 22.16 -12.62 -0.70
CA GLY A 61 22.98 -13.82 -0.97
C GLY A 61 22.30 -14.85 -1.87
N CYS A 62 21.28 -14.45 -2.65
CA CYS A 62 20.67 -15.34 -3.65
C CYS A 62 21.68 -15.66 -4.75
N ASP A 63 21.65 -16.90 -5.27
CA ASP A 63 22.40 -17.28 -6.45
C ASP A 63 21.85 -16.61 -7.73
N GLU A 64 22.61 -16.71 -8.83
CA GLU A 64 22.25 -16.02 -10.08
C GLU A 64 20.91 -16.51 -10.67
N GLU A 65 20.59 -17.79 -10.53
CA GLU A 65 19.36 -18.37 -11.04
C GLU A 65 18.15 -17.83 -10.26
N GLU A 66 18.25 -17.78 -8.93
CA GLU A 66 17.20 -17.23 -8.08
C GLU A 66 17.04 -15.71 -8.29
N VAL A 67 18.16 -14.97 -8.45
CA VAL A 67 18.13 -13.54 -8.77
C VAL A 67 17.35 -13.29 -10.07
N ASP A 68 17.67 -14.04 -11.14
CA ASP A 68 16.97 -13.87 -12.43
C ASP A 68 15.47 -14.17 -12.32
N LYS A 69 15.09 -15.24 -11.61
CA LYS A 69 13.69 -15.59 -11.34
C LYS A 69 12.97 -14.46 -10.59
N ARG A 70 13.59 -13.90 -9.55
CA ARG A 70 13.02 -12.83 -8.75
C ARG A 70 12.87 -11.54 -9.54
N VAL A 71 13.86 -11.16 -10.34
CA VAL A 71 13.80 -9.99 -11.22
C VAL A 71 12.65 -10.11 -12.22
N LYS A 72 12.55 -11.23 -12.93
CA LYS A 72 11.47 -11.49 -13.89
C LYS A 72 10.08 -11.46 -13.23
N SER A 73 9.96 -12.07 -12.05
CA SER A 73 8.72 -12.08 -11.28
C SER A 73 8.32 -10.68 -10.81
N ALA A 74 9.27 -9.91 -10.28
CA ALA A 74 9.04 -8.56 -9.80
C ALA A 74 8.70 -7.58 -10.94
N MET A 75 9.37 -7.68 -12.09
CA MET A 75 9.02 -6.89 -13.28
C MET A 75 7.61 -7.22 -13.77
N ARG A 76 7.24 -8.50 -13.82
CA ARG A 76 5.87 -8.93 -14.17
C ARG A 76 4.84 -8.38 -13.19
N PHE A 77 5.13 -8.43 -11.88
CA PHE A 77 4.28 -7.80 -10.85
C PHE A 77 4.08 -6.31 -11.13
N ALA A 78 5.17 -5.58 -11.35
CA ALA A 78 5.12 -4.15 -11.61
C ALA A 78 4.53 -3.77 -12.98
N GLY A 79 4.19 -4.76 -13.83
CA GLY A 79 3.69 -4.54 -15.19
C GLY A 79 4.72 -3.93 -16.12
N ILE A 80 5.97 -4.34 -15.93
CA ILE A 80 7.10 -3.94 -16.76
C ILE A 80 7.51 -5.15 -17.60
N ASP A 81 7.49 -4.98 -18.91
CA ASP A 81 7.91 -6.00 -19.87
C ASP A 81 9.44 -6.23 -19.75
N TYR A 82 9.82 -7.45 -19.39
CA TYR A 82 11.22 -7.81 -19.18
C TYR A 82 12.05 -7.66 -20.46
N GLU A 83 11.60 -8.23 -21.56
CA GLU A 83 12.36 -8.23 -22.84
C GLU A 83 12.59 -6.80 -23.35
N LYS A 84 11.63 -5.92 -23.10
CA LYS A 84 11.70 -4.54 -23.57
C LYS A 84 12.50 -3.61 -22.67
N PHE A 85 12.48 -3.84 -21.36
CA PHE A 85 12.98 -2.86 -20.40
C PHE A 85 14.13 -3.31 -19.53
N ALA A 86 14.41 -4.63 -19.38
CA ALA A 86 15.44 -5.14 -18.47
C ALA A 86 16.83 -4.53 -18.71
N GLY A 87 17.24 -4.39 -19.95
CA GLY A 87 18.54 -3.82 -20.35
C GLY A 87 18.53 -2.30 -20.51
N ARG A 88 17.41 -1.61 -20.27
CA ARG A 88 17.36 -0.14 -20.39
C ARG A 88 17.80 0.54 -19.11
N SER A 89 18.37 1.73 -19.26
CA SER A 89 18.65 2.59 -18.10
C SER A 89 17.35 3.04 -17.47
N PRO A 90 17.19 2.90 -16.13
CA PRO A 90 16.01 3.36 -15.43
C PRO A 90 15.79 4.88 -15.60
N PHE A 91 16.84 5.65 -15.77
CA PHE A 91 16.76 7.11 -15.95
C PHE A 91 16.18 7.55 -17.30
N ARG A 92 16.02 6.62 -18.26
CA ARG A 92 15.38 6.87 -19.57
C ARG A 92 13.91 6.45 -19.59
N LEU A 93 13.36 6.04 -18.47
CA LEU A 93 11.97 5.66 -18.31
C LEU A 93 11.11 6.86 -17.91
N SER A 94 9.80 6.80 -18.16
CA SER A 94 8.87 7.78 -17.58
C SER A 94 8.82 7.66 -16.06
N GLY A 95 8.49 8.73 -15.33
CA GLY A 95 8.43 8.73 -13.87
C GLY A 95 7.55 7.61 -13.30
N GLY A 96 6.40 7.33 -13.93
CA GLY A 96 5.56 6.21 -13.53
C GLY A 96 6.19 4.83 -13.77
N GLN A 97 7.04 4.69 -14.81
CA GLN A 97 7.79 3.46 -15.04
C GLN A 97 8.94 3.33 -14.04
N GLN A 98 9.67 4.42 -13.76
CA GLN A 98 10.73 4.44 -12.74
C GLN A 98 10.19 4.01 -11.38
N ARG A 99 9.03 4.56 -10.97
CA ARG A 99 8.36 4.19 -9.73
C ARG A 99 8.01 2.70 -9.69
N ARG A 100 7.52 2.14 -10.79
CA ARG A 100 7.23 0.71 -10.90
C ARG A 100 8.49 -0.15 -10.79
N VAL A 101 9.62 0.30 -11.35
CA VAL A 101 10.93 -0.35 -11.18
C VAL A 101 11.35 -0.35 -9.72
N ALA A 102 11.27 0.78 -9.03
CA ALA A 102 11.64 0.88 -7.62
C ALA A 102 10.77 -0.01 -6.71
N ILE A 103 9.45 -0.07 -6.96
CA ILE A 103 8.55 -1.01 -6.27
C ILE A 103 8.96 -2.46 -6.57
N ALA A 104 9.29 -2.78 -7.83
CA ALA A 104 9.76 -4.11 -8.20
C ALA A 104 11.05 -4.50 -7.46
N GLY A 105 11.98 -3.57 -7.26
CA GLY A 105 13.20 -3.80 -6.47
C GLY A 105 12.92 -4.24 -5.03
N VAL A 106 11.93 -3.61 -4.38
CA VAL A 106 11.52 -4.02 -3.03
C VAL A 106 10.84 -5.40 -3.04
N ILE A 107 9.96 -5.66 -4.01
CA ILE A 107 9.23 -6.92 -4.11
C ILE A 107 10.14 -8.10 -4.47
N ALA A 108 11.21 -7.86 -5.25
CA ALA A 108 12.20 -8.88 -5.58
C ALA A 108 12.91 -9.47 -4.35
N MET A 109 12.91 -8.76 -3.22
CA MET A 109 13.44 -9.27 -1.96
C MET A 109 12.52 -10.30 -1.28
N HIS A 110 11.29 -10.52 -1.80
CA HIS A 110 10.26 -11.40 -1.23
C HIS A 110 9.96 -11.08 0.25
N PRO A 111 9.53 -9.84 0.57
CA PRO A 111 9.23 -9.46 1.93
C PRO A 111 7.97 -10.16 2.45
N ASP A 112 7.91 -10.46 3.77
CA ASP A 112 6.68 -10.91 4.45
C ASP A 112 5.71 -9.75 4.68
N PHE A 113 6.26 -8.54 4.87
CA PHE A 113 5.54 -7.29 5.10
C PHE A 113 5.96 -6.24 4.06
N LEU A 114 5.01 -5.74 3.30
CA LEU A 114 5.23 -4.64 2.36
C LEU A 114 4.70 -3.34 2.97
N ILE A 115 5.61 -2.43 3.30
CA ILE A 115 5.29 -1.11 3.84
C ILE A 115 5.33 -0.12 2.67
N LEU A 116 4.23 0.58 2.48
CA LEU A 116 4.04 1.56 1.40
C LEU A 116 3.79 2.94 2.01
N ASP A 117 4.73 3.85 1.81
CA ASP A 117 4.61 5.23 2.26
C ASP A 117 4.20 6.13 1.09
N GLU A 118 2.94 6.59 1.11
CA GLU A 118 2.32 7.41 0.06
C GLU A 118 2.57 6.88 -1.37
N PRO A 119 2.28 5.60 -1.67
CA PRO A 119 2.69 4.96 -2.92
C PRO A 119 2.01 5.55 -4.16
N SER A 120 0.92 6.29 -3.98
CA SER A 120 0.16 6.92 -5.06
C SER A 120 0.55 8.38 -5.33
N ALA A 121 1.42 8.98 -4.51
CA ALA A 121 1.83 10.38 -4.70
C ALA A 121 2.46 10.58 -6.08
N GLY A 122 1.99 11.58 -6.84
CA GLY A 122 2.54 11.89 -8.19
C GLY A 122 2.17 10.91 -9.32
N LEU A 123 1.32 9.91 -9.07
CA LEU A 123 0.76 9.06 -10.12
C LEU A 123 -0.52 9.65 -10.70
N ASP A 124 -0.73 9.43 -12.00
CA ASP A 124 -2.03 9.65 -12.62
C ASP A 124 -3.08 8.64 -12.09
N PRO A 125 -4.38 8.90 -12.26
CA PRO A 125 -5.43 8.02 -11.75
C PRO A 125 -5.41 6.59 -12.32
N ILE A 126 -4.84 6.38 -13.50
CA ILE A 126 -4.74 5.06 -14.14
C ILE A 126 -3.59 4.29 -13.48
N GLY A 127 -2.39 4.87 -13.43
CA GLY A 127 -1.21 4.26 -12.81
C GLY A 127 -1.44 3.93 -11.33
N ARG A 128 -2.16 4.81 -10.60
CA ARG A 128 -2.57 4.56 -9.22
C ARG A 128 -3.46 3.32 -9.10
N ARG A 129 -4.49 3.20 -9.93
CA ARG A 129 -5.38 2.03 -9.92
C ARG A 129 -4.64 0.74 -10.27
N GLU A 130 -3.76 0.77 -11.26
CA GLU A 130 -2.97 -0.39 -11.66
C GLU A 130 -2.06 -0.90 -10.53
N ILE A 131 -1.32 -0.01 -9.86
CA ILE A 131 -0.43 -0.40 -8.75
C ILE A 131 -1.24 -1.01 -7.61
N PHE A 132 -2.30 -0.33 -7.16
CA PHE A 132 -3.11 -0.86 -6.06
C PHE A 132 -3.84 -2.17 -6.41
N SER A 133 -4.31 -2.34 -7.66
CA SER A 133 -4.89 -3.61 -8.09
C SER A 133 -3.88 -4.75 -7.99
N ARG A 134 -2.64 -4.54 -8.42
CA ARG A 134 -1.58 -5.56 -8.35
C ARG A 134 -1.18 -5.89 -6.92
N ILE A 135 -1.04 -4.87 -6.06
CA ILE A 135 -0.77 -5.06 -4.62
C ILE A 135 -1.90 -5.87 -3.98
N TRP A 136 -3.15 -5.53 -4.30
CA TRP A 136 -4.34 -6.22 -3.80
C TRP A 136 -4.41 -7.67 -4.25
N ASP A 137 -4.10 -7.94 -5.53
CA ASP A 137 -4.07 -9.30 -6.08
C ASP A 137 -3.05 -10.19 -5.36
N TRP A 138 -1.89 -9.64 -5.00
CA TRP A 138 -0.85 -10.38 -4.28
C TRP A 138 -1.16 -10.54 -2.80
N TYR A 139 -1.73 -9.52 -2.18
CA TYR A 139 -2.25 -9.60 -0.81
C TYR A 139 -3.28 -10.74 -0.69
N ASN A 140 -4.26 -10.81 -1.61
CA ASN A 140 -5.27 -11.85 -1.60
C ASN A 140 -4.72 -13.26 -1.87
N LYS A 141 -3.56 -13.36 -2.52
CA LYS A 141 -2.83 -14.63 -2.70
C LYS A 141 -1.98 -15.01 -1.48
N GLY A 142 -1.98 -14.20 -0.44
CA GLY A 142 -1.19 -14.43 0.77
C GLY A 142 0.32 -14.31 0.57
N VAL A 143 0.77 -13.53 -0.45
CA VAL A 143 2.21 -13.38 -0.74
C VAL A 143 2.90 -12.53 0.33
N PHE A 144 2.23 -11.48 0.82
CA PHE A 144 2.72 -10.60 1.88
C PHE A 144 1.57 -9.89 2.60
N SER A 145 1.84 -9.41 3.81
CA SER A 145 0.98 -8.44 4.49
C SER A 145 1.31 -7.02 4.05
N VAL A 146 0.31 -6.13 3.95
CA VAL A 146 0.50 -4.74 3.51
C VAL A 146 0.26 -3.77 4.65
N ILE A 147 1.18 -2.82 4.83
CA ILE A 147 1.01 -1.65 5.67
C ILE A 147 1.04 -0.43 4.76
N LEU A 148 -0.11 0.22 4.61
CA LEU A 148 -0.28 1.40 3.76
C LEU A 148 -0.31 2.66 4.64
N VAL A 149 0.64 3.56 4.43
CA VAL A 149 0.60 4.92 4.98
C VAL A 149 0.06 5.83 3.89
N SER A 150 -1.05 6.50 4.15
CA SER A 150 -1.68 7.41 3.21
C SER A 150 -2.52 8.46 3.92
N HIS A 151 -2.58 9.67 3.33
CA HIS A 151 -3.56 10.70 3.68
C HIS A 151 -4.78 10.70 2.75
N ASN A 152 -4.84 9.74 1.81
CA ASN A 152 -5.98 9.59 0.91
C ASN A 152 -7.02 8.62 1.50
N MET A 153 -8.08 9.18 2.03
CA MET A 153 -9.11 8.39 2.72
C MET A 153 -9.92 7.50 1.79
N ASP A 154 -10.04 7.82 0.50
CA ASP A 154 -10.69 6.94 -0.48
C ASP A 154 -9.92 5.62 -0.68
N ASP A 155 -8.57 5.69 -0.68
CA ASP A 155 -7.73 4.48 -0.75
C ASP A 155 -7.86 3.66 0.52
N ILE A 156 -7.82 4.32 1.68
CA ILE A 156 -7.97 3.65 2.97
C ILE A 156 -9.33 2.94 3.05
N ALA A 157 -10.42 3.62 2.73
CA ALA A 157 -11.76 3.03 2.76
C ALA A 157 -11.89 1.79 1.86
N ARG A 158 -11.24 1.85 0.69
CA ARG A 158 -11.30 0.78 -0.32
C ARG A 158 -10.41 -0.41 0.00
N LEU A 159 -9.22 -0.17 0.56
CA LEU A 159 -8.14 -1.16 0.64
C LEU A 159 -7.89 -1.68 2.04
N ALA A 160 -8.08 -0.85 3.08
CA ALA A 160 -7.73 -1.23 4.43
C ALA A 160 -8.76 -2.18 5.05
N THR A 161 -8.26 -3.16 5.80
CA THR A 161 -9.04 -4.05 6.67
C THR A 161 -8.94 -3.62 8.14
N ARG A 162 -7.95 -2.78 8.48
CA ARG A 162 -7.74 -2.17 9.79
C ARG A 162 -7.13 -0.80 9.58
N LEU A 163 -7.61 0.21 10.29
CA LEU A 163 -7.13 1.58 10.26
C LEU A 163 -6.50 1.96 11.60
N LEU A 164 -5.28 2.47 11.53
CA LEU A 164 -4.57 3.07 12.64
C LEU A 164 -4.42 4.56 12.38
N VAL A 165 -5.04 5.41 13.21
CA VAL A 165 -4.95 6.87 13.10
C VAL A 165 -3.88 7.39 14.05
N MET A 166 -2.85 8.01 13.50
CA MET A 166 -1.75 8.61 14.25
C MET A 166 -1.90 10.13 14.32
N HIS A 167 -1.76 10.69 15.50
CA HIS A 167 -1.73 12.14 15.70
C HIS A 167 -0.65 12.52 16.70
N LYS A 168 0.24 13.46 16.35
CA LYS A 168 1.36 13.95 17.19
C LYS A 168 2.18 12.81 17.81
N GLY A 169 2.47 11.77 17.03
CA GLY A 169 3.27 10.61 17.45
C GLY A 169 2.52 9.61 18.35
N LYS A 170 1.22 9.74 18.54
CA LYS A 170 0.38 8.83 19.33
C LYS A 170 -0.63 8.13 18.45
N LEU A 171 -0.92 6.87 18.76
CA LEU A 171 -2.06 6.14 18.20
C LEU A 171 -3.33 6.66 18.87
N VAL A 172 -4.25 7.21 18.10
CA VAL A 172 -5.50 7.82 18.59
C VAL A 172 -6.68 6.88 18.36
N LEU A 173 -6.80 6.30 17.16
CA LEU A 173 -7.85 5.36 16.80
C LEU A 173 -7.25 4.10 16.20
N ASP A 174 -7.88 2.95 16.47
CA ASP A 174 -7.51 1.64 15.97
C ASP A 174 -8.77 0.79 15.79
N GLY A 175 -9.12 0.42 14.56
CA GLY A 175 -10.34 -0.34 14.30
C GLY A 175 -10.65 -0.57 12.83
N ASP A 176 -11.89 -0.99 12.57
CA ASP A 176 -12.43 -1.09 11.22
C ASP A 176 -12.52 0.28 10.56
N PRO A 177 -12.03 0.45 9.31
CA PRO A 177 -12.04 1.75 8.64
C PRO A 177 -13.43 2.38 8.53
N MET A 178 -14.46 1.58 8.22
CA MET A 178 -15.81 2.12 8.05
C MET A 178 -16.45 2.52 9.38
N ASP A 179 -16.18 1.77 10.43
CA ASP A 179 -16.61 2.15 11.78
C ASP A 179 -15.99 3.49 12.19
N ILE A 180 -14.69 3.65 11.99
CA ILE A 180 -13.98 4.91 12.29
C ILE A 180 -14.54 6.06 11.46
N PHE A 181 -14.76 5.88 10.15
CA PHE A 181 -15.30 6.94 9.30
C PHE A 181 -16.74 7.32 9.60
N LEU A 182 -17.56 6.39 10.08
CA LEU A 182 -18.95 6.64 10.39
C LEU A 182 -19.15 7.21 11.80
N ASN A 183 -18.38 6.73 12.78
CA ASN A 183 -18.67 6.96 14.20
C ASN A 183 -17.63 7.86 14.92
N HIS A 184 -16.43 8.07 14.34
CA HIS A 184 -15.32 8.81 14.96
C HIS A 184 -14.87 10.03 14.15
N ARG A 185 -15.82 10.68 13.48
CA ARG A 185 -15.50 11.77 12.56
C ARG A 185 -14.91 13.00 13.24
N GLU A 186 -15.34 13.33 14.44
CA GLU A 186 -14.81 14.50 15.17
C GLU A 186 -13.36 14.26 15.59
N GLU A 187 -13.03 13.06 16.07
CA GLU A 187 -11.65 12.69 16.41
C GLU A 187 -10.75 12.68 15.17
N LEU A 188 -11.28 12.25 13.99
CA LEU A 188 -10.54 12.34 12.72
C LEU A 188 -10.20 13.79 12.37
N LYS A 189 -11.16 14.72 12.51
CA LYS A 189 -10.93 16.15 12.24
C LYS A 189 -9.89 16.76 13.19
N GLU A 190 -9.90 16.38 14.47
CA GLU A 190 -8.86 16.78 15.42
C GLU A 190 -7.49 16.31 15.00
N CYS A 191 -7.41 15.15 14.32
CA CYS A 191 -6.18 14.61 13.74
C CYS A 191 -5.79 15.27 12.41
N GLY A 192 -6.61 16.18 11.87
CA GLY A 192 -6.35 16.86 10.58
C GLY A 192 -6.76 16.07 9.34
N VAL A 193 -7.60 15.05 9.51
CA VAL A 193 -8.18 14.24 8.42
C VAL A 193 -9.70 14.19 8.54
N ASP A 194 -10.40 13.75 7.51
CA ASP A 194 -11.86 13.55 7.56
C ASP A 194 -12.24 12.24 6.87
N ALA A 195 -13.48 11.80 7.04
CA ALA A 195 -14.02 10.65 6.33
C ALA A 195 -13.96 10.86 4.79
N PRO A 196 -13.92 9.77 3.98
CA PRO A 196 -13.97 9.86 2.53
C PRO A 196 -15.15 10.73 2.03
N PRO A 197 -14.99 11.51 0.95
CA PRO A 197 -16.06 12.33 0.37
C PRO A 197 -17.35 11.55 0.10
N LEU A 198 -17.23 10.30 -0.34
CA LEU A 198 -18.38 9.41 -0.53
C LEU A 198 -19.14 9.18 0.79
N THR A 199 -18.43 8.81 1.85
CA THR A 199 -19.01 8.55 3.17
C THR A 199 -19.72 9.81 3.70
N GLN A 200 -19.08 10.97 3.59
CA GLN A 200 -19.68 12.25 3.98
C GLN A 200 -20.97 12.54 3.21
N THR A 201 -20.97 12.29 1.89
CA THR A 201 -22.14 12.49 1.02
C THR A 201 -23.29 11.56 1.43
N LEU A 202 -22.99 10.27 1.65
CA LEU A 202 -24.01 9.31 2.07
C LEU A 202 -24.60 9.66 3.44
N GLN A 203 -23.78 10.05 4.40
CA GLN A 203 -24.26 10.53 5.71
C GLN A 203 -25.14 11.77 5.59
N ALA A 204 -24.78 12.75 4.73
CA ALA A 204 -25.59 13.94 4.50
C ALA A 204 -26.94 13.61 3.84
N LEU A 205 -26.99 12.64 2.94
CA LEU A 205 -28.24 12.14 2.33
C LEU A 205 -29.12 11.41 3.37
N LYS A 206 -28.53 10.58 4.21
CA LYS A 206 -29.25 9.90 5.29
C LYS A 206 -29.86 10.88 6.29
N ALA A 207 -29.10 11.90 6.67
CA ALA A 207 -29.60 12.98 7.57
C ALA A 207 -30.83 13.71 6.99
N ARG A 208 -31.01 13.70 5.66
CA ARG A 208 -32.21 14.22 4.96
C ARG A 208 -33.31 13.17 4.77
N GLY A 209 -33.19 12.00 5.39
CA GLY A 209 -34.18 10.91 5.30
C GLY A 209 -34.11 10.08 4.04
N ILE A 210 -33.06 10.21 3.22
CA ILE A 210 -32.89 9.41 2.02
C ILE A 210 -32.23 8.09 2.40
N PRO A 211 -32.83 6.93 2.05
CA PRO A 211 -32.24 5.63 2.35
C PRO A 211 -30.99 5.40 1.47
N VAL A 212 -29.84 5.28 2.10
CA VAL A 212 -28.53 5.11 1.43
C VAL A 212 -27.68 4.06 2.12
N PRO A 213 -26.80 3.35 1.39
CA PRO A 213 -25.84 2.40 1.96
C PRO A 213 -24.62 3.18 2.51
N GLU A 214 -24.65 3.61 3.77
CA GLU A 214 -23.60 4.46 4.38
C GLU A 214 -22.22 3.79 4.40
N ASP A 215 -22.18 2.47 4.46
CA ASP A 215 -20.98 1.64 4.51
C ASP A 215 -20.39 1.30 3.13
N ALA A 216 -20.91 1.90 2.06
CA ALA A 216 -20.39 1.69 0.72
C ALA A 216 -18.96 2.27 0.59
N LYS A 217 -18.01 1.43 0.17
CA LYS A 217 -16.59 1.78 0.05
C LYS A 217 -16.24 2.47 -1.28
N THR A 218 -17.11 2.34 -2.28
CA THR A 218 -16.91 2.92 -3.62
C THR A 218 -18.19 3.54 -4.16
N THR A 219 -18.05 4.56 -5.02
CA THR A 219 -19.19 5.20 -5.69
C THR A 219 -20.02 4.19 -6.49
N LYS A 220 -19.34 3.25 -7.16
CA LYS A 220 -20.03 2.18 -7.93
C LYS A 220 -20.89 1.33 -7.00
N GLU A 221 -20.33 0.85 -5.90
CA GLU A 221 -21.08 0.06 -4.91
C GLU A 221 -22.28 0.84 -4.35
N ALA A 222 -22.08 2.14 -4.01
CA ALA A 222 -23.16 2.99 -3.53
C ALA A 222 -24.29 3.09 -4.54
N ILE A 223 -23.97 3.35 -5.82
CA ILE A 223 -24.97 3.44 -6.90
C ILE A 223 -25.69 2.11 -7.10
N ASP A 224 -24.97 0.99 -7.17
CA ASP A 224 -25.57 -0.34 -7.38
C ASP A 224 -26.51 -0.71 -6.22
N ARG A 225 -26.14 -0.42 -4.98
CA ARG A 225 -26.97 -0.68 -3.79
C ARG A 225 -28.17 0.29 -3.72
N MET A 226 -27.98 1.58 -4.00
CA MET A 226 -29.08 2.55 -4.07
C MET A 226 -30.09 2.21 -5.17
N ALA A 227 -29.65 1.80 -6.34
CA ALA A 227 -30.53 1.37 -7.43
C ALA A 227 -31.43 0.19 -7.03
N LYS A 228 -30.86 -0.78 -6.27
CA LYS A 228 -31.64 -1.91 -5.72
C LYS A 228 -32.65 -1.44 -4.66
N MET A 229 -32.26 -0.51 -3.80
CA MET A 229 -33.14 0.05 -2.76
C MET A 229 -34.31 0.83 -3.35
N LEU A 230 -34.07 1.58 -4.43
CA LEU A 230 -35.08 2.39 -5.12
C LEU A 230 -35.89 1.59 -6.14
N GLY A 231 -35.29 0.61 -6.82
CA GLY A 231 -35.96 -0.25 -7.80
C GLY A 231 -36.91 -1.29 -7.21
N GLY A 232 -36.80 -1.58 -5.90
CA GLY A 232 -37.74 -2.45 -5.17
C GLY A 232 -39.12 -1.79 -4.88
N LYS A 233 -39.34 -0.55 -5.29
CA LYS A 233 -40.62 0.18 -5.17
C LYS A 233 -41.40 0.25 -6.50
N LYS A 234 -41.20 -0.68 -7.42
CA LYS A 234 -42.10 -0.85 -8.56
C LYS A 234 -43.00 -2.06 -8.28
N SER A 235 -44.12 -1.81 -7.59
CA SER A 235 -45.39 -2.51 -7.76
C SER A 235 -46.40 -2.01 -6.71
N CYS A 236 -47.20 -1.05 -7.04
CA CYS A 236 -48.64 -1.04 -6.76
C CYS A 236 -49.32 -0.20 -7.82
#